data_dff82c55375a01a411ae2b214abaec37
#
_entry.id   dff82c55375a01a411ae2b214abaec37
#
_cell.length_a   1.000
_cell.length_b   1.000
_cell.length_c   1.000
_cell.angle_alpha   90.00
_cell.angle_beta   90.00
_cell.angle_gamma   90.00
#
_symmetry.space_group_name_H-M   'P 1'
#
loop_
_entity.id
_entity.type
_entity.pdbx_description
1 polymer ?
#
loop_
_entity_poly.entity_id
_entity_poly.type
_entity_poly.pdbx_seq_one_letter_code
_entity_poly.pdbx_strand_id
1 'polypeptide(L)'
;MNKILNYISNGRGAGLKWFSFYTLTVCILCVVFIGNIFTKILMTEPIVQDFINKLPVMKIENGQLVEPADTFEVIPVADGLPYTITINTTNNIPVHLNMDGGFYLTKETVYVKQDAVADPIAMSFADIGDMVIDKPYLDSLIKRFASVWAMLIGLALFAMLWICLGLQVFILKILFFIFSRSVSVSICSRASMLMWIVLFTANAFLLSFGISLNMTVLFLGAVIATFLVISKAMKMPKSETKPKMFFDDIKKD
;
A
#
# COMPACT_ATOMS: atom_id res chain seq x y z
N MET A 1 18.65 -1.20 -29.81
CA MET A 1 19.55 -0.45 -28.91
C MET A 1 19.66 1.04 -29.31
N ASN A 2 19.91 1.40 -30.56
CA ASN A 2 20.08 2.78 -30.99
C ASN A 2 18.86 3.69 -30.75
N LYS A 3 17.61 3.19 -30.90
CA LYS A 3 16.38 3.98 -30.64
C LYS A 3 16.25 4.38 -29.16
N ILE A 4 16.58 3.47 -28.24
CA ILE A 4 16.54 3.74 -26.78
C ILE A 4 17.59 4.77 -26.39
N LEU A 5 18.81 4.60 -26.86
CA LEU A 5 19.90 5.55 -26.59
C LEU A 5 19.59 6.93 -27.16
N ASN A 6 18.98 6.99 -28.34
CA ASN A 6 18.53 8.26 -28.93
C ASN A 6 17.39 8.90 -28.11
N TYR A 7 16.45 8.11 -27.61
CA TYR A 7 15.41 8.62 -26.70
C TYR A 7 16.01 9.19 -25.41
N ILE A 8 17.00 8.53 -24.83
CA ILE A 8 17.66 9.00 -23.60
C ILE A 8 18.36 10.33 -23.84
N SER A 9 19.14 10.45 -24.94
CA SER A 9 19.93 11.65 -25.25
C SER A 9 19.08 12.82 -25.79
N ASN A 10 18.15 12.55 -26.70
CA ASN A 10 17.46 13.57 -27.52
C ASN A 10 15.94 13.61 -27.28
N GLY A 11 15.38 12.75 -26.42
CA GLY A 11 13.94 12.70 -26.15
C GLY A 11 13.43 14.00 -25.51
N ARG A 12 12.19 14.35 -25.81
CA ARG A 12 11.51 15.51 -25.20
C ARG A 12 10.99 15.14 -23.79
N GLY A 13 11.11 16.08 -22.86
CA GLY A 13 10.62 15.95 -21.49
C GLY A 13 11.45 14.98 -20.62
N ALA A 14 11.02 14.79 -19.38
CA ALA A 14 11.70 13.95 -18.41
C ALA A 14 11.23 12.48 -18.40
N GLY A 15 10.27 12.11 -19.24
CA GLY A 15 9.69 10.75 -19.28
C GLY A 15 8.71 10.45 -18.14
N LEU A 16 8.44 11.43 -17.26
CA LEU A 16 7.63 11.25 -16.04
C LEU A 16 6.24 10.66 -16.31
N LYS A 17 5.59 11.02 -17.42
CA LYS A 17 4.25 10.51 -17.78
C LYS A 17 4.23 8.98 -17.91
N TRP A 18 5.20 8.40 -18.60
CA TRP A 18 5.29 6.96 -18.80
C TRP A 18 5.63 6.23 -17.49
N PHE A 19 6.51 6.82 -16.69
CA PHE A 19 6.85 6.26 -15.38
C PHE A 19 5.67 6.33 -14.43
N SER A 20 4.93 7.44 -14.39
CA SER A 20 3.71 7.55 -13.59
C SER A 20 2.67 6.50 -13.98
N PHE A 21 2.45 6.31 -15.28
CA PHE A 21 1.52 5.28 -15.76
C PHE A 21 1.97 3.88 -15.36
N TYR A 22 3.26 3.58 -15.54
CA TYR A 22 3.82 2.28 -15.15
C TYR A 22 3.69 2.03 -13.64
N THR A 23 4.16 2.98 -12.81
CA THR A 23 4.10 2.84 -11.35
C THR A 23 2.67 2.73 -10.85
N LEU A 24 1.75 3.52 -11.40
CA LEU A 24 0.33 3.44 -11.05
C LEU A 24 -0.25 2.05 -11.40
N THR A 25 0.04 1.54 -12.59
CA THR A 25 -0.41 0.20 -13.02
C THR A 25 0.14 -0.88 -12.10
N VAL A 26 1.44 -0.85 -11.79
CA VAL A 26 2.07 -1.80 -10.86
C VAL A 26 1.44 -1.72 -9.48
N CYS A 27 1.23 -0.50 -8.95
CA CYS A 27 0.61 -0.32 -7.64
C CYS A 27 -0.83 -0.85 -7.61
N ILE A 28 -1.64 -0.60 -8.64
CA ILE A 28 -3.01 -1.15 -8.72
C ILE A 28 -2.98 -2.68 -8.72
N LEU A 29 -2.11 -3.30 -9.54
CA LEU A 29 -1.97 -4.75 -9.56
C LEU A 29 -1.51 -5.30 -8.20
N CYS A 30 -0.55 -4.65 -7.55
CA CYS A 30 -0.11 -5.02 -6.21
C CYS A 30 -1.24 -4.90 -5.18
N VAL A 31 -2.03 -3.83 -5.20
CA VAL A 31 -3.18 -3.64 -4.29
C VAL A 31 -4.18 -4.78 -4.45
N VAL A 32 -4.55 -5.12 -5.70
CA VAL A 32 -5.50 -6.22 -5.97
C VAL A 32 -4.93 -7.56 -5.50
N PHE A 33 -3.67 -7.83 -5.79
CA PHE A 33 -3.01 -9.10 -5.44
C PHE A 33 -2.83 -9.24 -3.91
N ILE A 34 -2.27 -8.21 -3.26
CA ILE A 34 -2.06 -8.17 -1.81
C ILE A 34 -3.39 -8.22 -1.07
N GLY A 35 -4.40 -7.46 -1.54
CA GLY A 35 -5.73 -7.46 -0.94
C GLY A 35 -6.39 -8.84 -0.97
N ASN A 36 -6.29 -9.55 -2.09
CA ASN A 36 -6.81 -10.92 -2.21
C ASN A 36 -6.07 -11.91 -1.30
N ILE A 37 -4.74 -11.86 -1.27
CA ILE A 37 -3.93 -12.73 -0.41
C ILE A 37 -4.24 -12.43 1.06
N PHE A 38 -4.24 -11.15 1.46
CA PHE A 38 -4.47 -10.75 2.83
C PHE A 38 -5.88 -11.12 3.31
N THR A 39 -6.89 -10.90 2.47
CA THR A 39 -8.27 -11.38 2.74
C THR A 39 -8.29 -12.89 2.94
N LYS A 40 -7.64 -13.65 2.04
CA LYS A 40 -7.61 -15.10 2.16
C LYS A 40 -6.92 -15.55 3.45
N ILE A 41 -5.78 -14.96 3.79
CA ILE A 41 -5.06 -15.28 5.03
C ILE A 41 -5.97 -15.00 6.24
N LEU A 42 -6.53 -13.80 6.36
CA LEU A 42 -7.39 -13.45 7.49
C LEU A 42 -8.63 -14.35 7.60
N MET A 43 -9.24 -14.72 6.47
CA MET A 43 -10.42 -15.58 6.45
C MET A 43 -10.11 -17.07 6.69
N THR A 44 -8.86 -17.51 6.53
CA THR A 44 -8.47 -18.91 6.77
C THR A 44 -7.68 -19.09 8.05
N GLU A 45 -7.28 -17.99 8.71
CA GLU A 45 -6.54 -18.05 9.96
C GLU A 45 -7.41 -18.66 11.08
N PRO A 46 -6.98 -19.76 11.70
CA PRO A 46 -7.78 -20.46 12.71
C PRO A 46 -8.21 -19.56 13.88
N ILE A 47 -7.32 -18.68 14.34
CA ILE A 47 -7.61 -17.74 15.43
C ILE A 47 -8.76 -16.81 15.07
N VAL A 48 -8.75 -16.27 13.84
CA VAL A 48 -9.80 -15.35 13.36
C VAL A 48 -11.13 -16.09 13.23
N GLN A 49 -11.11 -17.30 12.67
CA GLN A 49 -12.31 -18.11 12.52
C GLN A 49 -12.89 -18.58 13.86
N ASP A 50 -12.05 -18.98 14.80
CA ASP A 50 -12.47 -19.35 16.15
C ASP A 50 -13.12 -18.16 16.87
N PHE A 51 -12.50 -16.99 16.77
CA PHE A 51 -13.05 -15.76 17.33
C PHE A 51 -14.41 -15.40 16.71
N ILE A 52 -14.54 -15.40 15.37
CA ILE A 52 -15.81 -15.11 14.69
C ILE A 52 -16.91 -16.10 15.10
N ASN A 53 -16.56 -17.39 15.27
CA ASN A 53 -17.52 -18.41 15.64
C ASN A 53 -17.94 -18.34 17.13
N LYS A 54 -17.13 -17.74 18.00
CA LYS A 54 -17.45 -17.50 19.41
C LYS A 54 -18.31 -16.26 19.61
N LEU A 55 -18.30 -15.31 18.66
CA LEU A 55 -19.12 -14.10 18.80
C LEU A 55 -20.60 -14.44 18.57
N PRO A 56 -21.49 -14.09 19.53
CA PRO A 56 -22.92 -14.22 19.33
C PRO A 56 -23.40 -13.21 18.26
N VAL A 57 -24.54 -13.48 17.68
CA VAL A 57 -25.22 -12.47 16.83
C VAL A 57 -25.62 -11.30 17.73
N MET A 58 -25.19 -10.10 17.34
CA MET A 58 -25.52 -8.86 18.06
C MET A 58 -26.45 -8.02 17.20
N LYS A 59 -27.55 -7.59 17.77
CA LYS A 59 -28.54 -6.75 17.11
C LYS A 59 -28.73 -5.45 17.89
N ILE A 60 -28.48 -4.34 17.21
CA ILE A 60 -28.67 -3.00 17.75
C ILE A 60 -29.90 -2.40 17.06
N GLU A 61 -30.89 -1.99 17.89
CA GLU A 61 -32.11 -1.34 17.44
C GLU A 61 -32.44 -0.17 18.38
N ASN A 62 -32.82 0.97 17.79
CA ASN A 62 -33.18 2.19 18.52
C ASN A 62 -32.11 2.62 19.55
N GLY A 63 -30.83 2.46 19.21
CA GLY A 63 -29.72 2.82 20.09
C GLY A 63 -29.48 1.88 21.25
N GLN A 64 -30.02 0.64 21.21
CA GLN A 64 -29.83 -0.37 22.23
C GLN A 64 -29.42 -1.71 21.64
N LEU A 65 -28.53 -2.42 22.34
CA LEU A 65 -28.19 -3.81 22.05
C LEU A 65 -29.33 -4.70 22.56
N VAL A 66 -30.16 -5.20 21.62
CA VAL A 66 -31.33 -6.02 21.92
C VAL A 66 -31.04 -7.52 21.89
N GLU A 67 -30.01 -7.94 21.16
CA GLU A 67 -29.52 -9.31 21.14
C GLU A 67 -27.99 -9.30 21.32
N PRO A 68 -27.41 -10.19 22.17
CA PRO A 68 -28.10 -11.10 23.08
C PRO A 68 -28.72 -10.37 24.28
N ALA A 69 -29.94 -10.79 24.66
CA ALA A 69 -30.66 -10.21 25.79
C ALA A 69 -30.21 -10.85 27.12
N ASP A 70 -30.19 -10.04 28.19
CA ASP A 70 -29.93 -10.47 29.58
C ASP A 70 -28.70 -11.39 29.73
N THR A 71 -27.65 -11.08 28.98
CA THR A 71 -26.45 -11.91 28.89
C THR A 71 -25.27 -11.22 29.56
N PHE A 72 -24.43 -12.03 30.25
CA PHE A 72 -23.09 -11.64 30.64
C PHE A 72 -22.11 -12.69 30.11
N GLU A 73 -21.28 -12.29 29.17
CA GLU A 73 -20.32 -13.18 28.52
C GLU A 73 -18.99 -12.47 28.31
N VAL A 74 -17.89 -13.18 28.53
CA VAL A 74 -16.52 -12.70 28.29
C VAL A 74 -15.88 -13.59 27.23
N ILE A 75 -15.59 -13.01 26.08
CA ILE A 75 -15.03 -13.71 24.92
C ILE A 75 -13.58 -13.26 24.74
N PRO A 76 -12.58 -14.13 24.95
CA PRO A 76 -11.19 -13.80 24.66
C PRO A 76 -11.00 -13.66 23.14
N VAL A 77 -10.26 -12.64 22.71
CA VAL A 77 -9.94 -12.45 21.30
C VAL A 77 -9.03 -13.57 20.79
N ALA A 78 -8.06 -13.97 21.60
CA ALA A 78 -7.24 -15.17 21.38
C ALA A 78 -6.62 -15.63 22.69
N ASP A 79 -6.29 -16.91 22.76
CA ASP A 79 -5.64 -17.48 23.94
C ASP A 79 -4.28 -16.80 24.21
N GLY A 80 -4.09 -16.35 25.44
CA GLY A 80 -2.87 -15.66 25.87
C GLY A 80 -2.78 -14.18 25.53
N LEU A 81 -3.76 -13.61 24.85
CA LEU A 81 -3.85 -12.15 24.66
C LEU A 81 -4.70 -11.52 25.78
N PRO A 82 -4.33 -10.32 26.27
CA PRO A 82 -5.07 -9.63 27.32
C PRO A 82 -6.34 -8.94 26.80
N TYR A 83 -6.73 -9.18 25.56
CA TYR A 83 -7.88 -8.51 24.93
C TYR A 83 -9.12 -9.39 24.98
N THR A 84 -10.21 -8.81 25.47
CA THR A 84 -11.50 -9.48 25.57
C THR A 84 -12.63 -8.65 24.97
N ILE A 85 -13.70 -9.33 24.52
CA ILE A 85 -14.98 -8.71 24.29
C ILE A 85 -15.90 -9.17 25.42
N THR A 86 -16.35 -8.24 26.25
CA THR A 86 -17.31 -8.50 27.31
C THR A 86 -18.66 -7.95 26.88
N ILE A 87 -19.66 -8.83 26.83
CA ILE A 87 -21.05 -8.47 26.55
C ILE A 87 -21.83 -8.54 27.86
N ASN A 88 -22.36 -7.41 28.29
CA ASN A 88 -23.17 -7.30 29.48
C ASN A 88 -24.45 -6.54 29.20
N THR A 89 -25.49 -7.23 28.84
CA THR A 89 -26.84 -6.67 28.62
C THR A 89 -27.73 -6.81 29.85
N THR A 90 -27.21 -7.34 30.97
CA THR A 90 -27.92 -7.32 32.24
C THR A 90 -27.94 -5.90 32.80
N ASN A 91 -28.95 -5.58 33.62
CA ASN A 91 -29.08 -4.22 34.20
C ASN A 91 -28.01 -3.91 35.29
N ASN A 92 -27.11 -4.84 35.58
CA ASN A 92 -26.03 -4.69 36.56
C ASN A 92 -24.75 -4.22 35.84
N ILE A 93 -24.58 -2.92 35.68
CA ILE A 93 -23.35 -2.35 35.14
C ILE A 93 -22.32 -2.30 36.26
N PRO A 94 -21.16 -2.99 36.17
CA PRO A 94 -20.09 -2.84 37.13
C PRO A 94 -19.55 -1.41 37.10
N VAL A 95 -19.42 -0.81 38.29
CA VAL A 95 -18.96 0.57 38.48
C VAL A 95 -17.49 0.76 37.99
N HIS A 96 -16.73 -0.34 37.89
CA HIS A 96 -15.33 -0.34 37.42
C HIS A 96 -15.16 -1.37 36.32
N LEU A 97 -14.78 -0.88 35.13
CA LEU A 97 -14.37 -1.72 34.00
C LEU A 97 -12.98 -2.31 34.28
N ASN A 98 -12.95 -3.44 34.96
CA ASN A 98 -11.71 -4.15 35.31
C ASN A 98 -11.32 -5.08 34.16
N MET A 99 -10.89 -4.46 33.04
CA MET A 99 -10.41 -5.17 31.85
C MET A 99 -9.01 -4.66 31.47
N ASP A 100 -8.15 -5.57 31.06
CA ASP A 100 -6.79 -5.23 30.62
C ASP A 100 -6.78 -4.53 29.25
N GLY A 101 -7.78 -4.81 28.41
CA GLY A 101 -7.99 -4.20 27.11
C GLY A 101 -9.15 -4.87 26.36
N GLY A 102 -9.68 -4.19 25.32
CA GLY A 102 -10.74 -4.74 24.48
C GLY A 102 -12.02 -3.93 24.47
N PHE A 103 -13.15 -4.63 24.33
CA PHE A 103 -14.47 -4.03 24.21
C PHE A 103 -15.37 -4.49 25.35
N TYR A 104 -16.08 -3.56 25.93
CA TYR A 104 -17.13 -3.84 26.92
C TYR A 104 -18.45 -3.27 26.41
N LEU A 105 -19.37 -4.15 26.05
CA LEU A 105 -20.67 -3.79 25.49
C LEU A 105 -21.73 -3.88 26.59
N THR A 106 -22.42 -2.77 26.81
CA THR A 106 -23.62 -2.72 27.65
C THR A 106 -24.86 -2.68 26.78
N LYS A 107 -26.01 -2.47 27.35
CA LYS A 107 -27.26 -2.32 26.61
C LYS A 107 -27.27 -1.07 25.71
N GLU A 108 -26.61 0.03 26.11
CA GLU A 108 -26.70 1.33 25.44
C GLU A 108 -25.36 1.87 24.95
N THR A 109 -24.24 1.30 25.44
CA THR A 109 -22.91 1.87 25.26
C THR A 109 -21.89 0.79 25.03
N VAL A 110 -20.97 1.05 24.11
CA VAL A 110 -19.72 0.27 23.98
C VAL A 110 -18.57 1.10 24.57
N TYR A 111 -17.80 0.45 25.43
CA TYR A 111 -16.56 0.99 25.98
C TYR A 111 -15.38 0.31 25.31
N VAL A 112 -14.43 1.10 24.84
CA VAL A 112 -13.20 0.62 24.22
C VAL A 112 -12.03 0.98 25.11
N LYS A 113 -11.25 0.00 25.52
CA LYS A 113 -10.05 0.18 26.33
C LYS A 113 -8.84 -0.38 25.59
N GLN A 114 -7.79 0.44 25.46
CA GLN A 114 -6.59 0.04 24.71
C GLN A 114 -5.67 -0.87 25.53
N ASP A 115 -5.52 -0.57 26.82
CA ASP A 115 -4.67 -1.30 27.76
C ASP A 115 -5.19 -1.15 29.20
N ALA A 116 -4.55 -1.79 30.15
CA ALA A 116 -4.95 -1.78 31.56
C ALA A 116 -4.93 -0.38 32.20
N VAL A 117 -4.10 0.54 31.68
CA VAL A 117 -3.86 1.87 32.26
C VAL A 117 -4.72 2.95 31.61
N ALA A 118 -5.09 2.78 30.33
CA ALA A 118 -5.86 3.77 29.59
C ALA A 118 -7.30 3.91 30.13
N ASP A 119 -7.82 5.13 30.10
CA ASP A 119 -9.23 5.37 30.37
C ASP A 119 -10.09 4.82 29.22
N PRO A 120 -11.23 4.18 29.50
CA PRO A 120 -12.09 3.65 28.47
C PRO A 120 -12.78 4.78 27.69
N ILE A 121 -12.81 4.64 26.37
CA ILE A 121 -13.58 5.53 25.49
C ILE A 121 -14.99 4.97 25.37
N ALA A 122 -16.01 5.75 25.71
CA ALA A 122 -17.41 5.38 25.61
C ALA A 122 -18.02 5.89 24.32
N MET A 123 -18.75 5.03 23.61
CA MET A 123 -19.55 5.37 22.42
C MET A 123 -20.97 4.85 22.59
N SER A 124 -21.96 5.69 22.36
CA SER A 124 -23.38 5.30 22.45
C SER A 124 -23.80 4.51 21.21
N PHE A 125 -24.61 3.48 21.37
CA PHE A 125 -25.23 2.80 20.24
C PHE A 125 -26.20 3.68 19.46
N ALA A 126 -26.75 4.72 20.10
CA ALA A 126 -27.56 5.72 19.40
C ALA A 126 -26.80 6.47 18.30
N ASP A 127 -25.47 6.62 18.46
CA ASP A 127 -24.61 7.27 17.45
C ASP A 127 -24.25 6.30 16.31
N ILE A 128 -24.38 4.99 16.52
CA ILE A 128 -24.00 3.96 15.53
C ILE A 128 -25.19 3.65 14.60
N GLY A 129 -26.42 3.72 15.13
CA GLY A 129 -27.64 3.37 14.40
C GLY A 129 -27.97 1.87 14.43
N ASP A 130 -29.09 1.52 13.79
CA ASP A 130 -29.57 0.15 13.76
C ASP A 130 -28.68 -0.72 12.89
N MET A 131 -28.23 -1.85 13.42
CA MET A 131 -27.38 -2.82 12.71
C MET A 131 -27.46 -4.22 13.29
N VAL A 132 -27.13 -5.20 12.46
CA VAL A 132 -26.94 -6.59 12.87
C VAL A 132 -25.49 -6.97 12.62
N ILE A 133 -24.81 -7.39 13.68
CA ILE A 133 -23.43 -7.90 13.63
C ILE A 133 -23.53 -9.42 13.69
N ASP A 134 -23.51 -10.02 12.53
CA ASP A 134 -23.52 -11.46 12.30
C ASP A 134 -22.27 -11.89 11.53
N LYS A 135 -22.13 -13.16 11.28
CA LYS A 135 -20.99 -13.70 10.52
C LYS A 135 -20.81 -13.07 9.13
N PRO A 136 -21.86 -12.91 8.29
CA PRO A 136 -21.76 -12.19 7.01
C PRO A 136 -21.26 -10.75 7.16
N TYR A 137 -21.69 -10.03 8.19
CA TYR A 137 -21.21 -8.68 8.49
C TYR A 137 -19.72 -8.69 8.83
N LEU A 138 -19.28 -9.57 9.73
CA LEU A 138 -17.88 -9.70 10.13
C LEU A 138 -16.98 -10.08 8.95
N ASP A 139 -17.42 -11.00 8.09
CA ASP A 139 -16.72 -11.34 6.85
C ASP A 139 -16.57 -10.14 5.92
N SER A 140 -17.61 -9.31 5.81
CA SER A 140 -17.56 -8.08 5.03
C SER A 140 -16.59 -7.05 5.62
N LEU A 141 -16.55 -6.94 6.95
CA LEU A 141 -15.65 -6.06 7.68
C LEU A 141 -14.19 -6.46 7.47
N ILE A 142 -13.87 -7.76 7.55
CA ILE A 142 -12.53 -8.29 7.26
C ILE A 142 -12.10 -7.95 5.83
N LYS A 143 -12.99 -8.14 4.85
CA LYS A 143 -12.70 -7.78 3.45
C LYS A 143 -12.42 -6.29 3.27
N ARG A 144 -13.20 -5.43 3.91
CA ARG A 144 -12.98 -3.97 3.89
C ARG A 144 -11.65 -3.60 4.55
N PHE A 145 -11.36 -4.18 5.71
CA PHE A 145 -10.10 -3.97 6.43
C PHE A 145 -8.89 -4.39 5.58
N ALA A 146 -8.94 -5.60 4.99
CA ALA A 146 -7.90 -6.08 4.10
C ALA A 146 -7.70 -5.16 2.88
N SER A 147 -8.78 -4.64 2.30
CA SER A 147 -8.74 -3.72 1.18
C SER A 147 -8.09 -2.37 1.55
N VAL A 148 -8.42 -1.82 2.71
CA VAL A 148 -7.82 -0.56 3.21
C VAL A 148 -6.32 -0.75 3.42
N TRP A 149 -5.89 -1.84 4.06
CA TRP A 149 -4.47 -2.13 4.25
C TRP A 149 -3.74 -2.33 2.94
N ALA A 150 -4.34 -3.05 1.97
CA ALA A 150 -3.76 -3.21 0.64
C ALA A 150 -3.58 -1.86 -0.06
N MET A 151 -4.55 -0.95 0.04
CA MET A 151 -4.44 0.41 -0.50
C MET A 151 -3.32 1.21 0.15
N LEU A 152 -3.17 1.15 1.48
CA LEU A 152 -2.09 1.84 2.20
C LEU A 152 -0.71 1.30 1.77
N ILE A 153 -0.57 -0.01 1.64
CA ILE A 153 0.66 -0.64 1.14
C ILE A 153 0.94 -0.21 -0.30
N GLY A 154 -0.08 -0.20 -1.17
CA GLY A 154 0.06 0.28 -2.55
C GLY A 154 0.50 1.73 -2.65
N LEU A 155 -0.05 2.60 -1.81
CA LEU A 155 0.34 4.01 -1.74
C LEU A 155 1.78 4.18 -1.24
N ALA A 156 2.17 3.42 -0.21
CA ALA A 156 3.54 3.42 0.31
C ALA A 156 4.55 2.95 -0.75
N LEU A 157 4.22 1.89 -1.50
CA LEU A 157 5.04 1.42 -2.62
C LEU A 157 5.17 2.48 -3.71
N PHE A 158 4.07 3.15 -4.07
CA PHE A 158 4.09 4.23 -5.05
C PHE A 158 5.03 5.36 -4.60
N ALA A 159 4.89 5.84 -3.37
CA ALA A 159 5.75 6.88 -2.83
C ALA A 159 7.23 6.44 -2.79
N MET A 160 7.51 5.21 -2.36
CA MET A 160 8.85 4.66 -2.30
C MET A 160 9.52 4.62 -3.68
N LEU A 161 8.80 4.22 -4.73
CA LEU A 161 9.34 4.18 -6.09
C LEU A 161 9.76 5.56 -6.59
N TRP A 162 8.94 6.59 -6.29
CA TRP A 162 9.26 7.97 -6.65
C TRP A 162 10.44 8.53 -5.86
N ILE A 163 10.54 8.21 -4.57
CA ILE A 163 11.69 8.59 -3.73
C ILE A 163 12.97 7.92 -4.26
N CYS A 164 12.93 6.63 -4.58
CA CYS A 164 14.07 5.91 -5.14
C CYS A 164 14.52 6.51 -6.48
N LEU A 165 13.56 6.87 -7.36
CA LEU A 165 13.87 7.54 -8.61
C LEU A 165 14.57 8.89 -8.37
N GLY A 166 14.03 9.73 -7.48
CA GLY A 166 14.60 11.03 -7.15
C GLY A 166 16.02 10.90 -6.60
N LEU A 167 16.23 9.97 -5.66
CA LEU A 167 17.54 9.67 -5.09
C LEU A 167 18.53 9.18 -6.14
N GLN A 168 18.09 8.29 -7.03
CA GLN A 168 18.95 7.81 -8.11
C GLN A 168 19.38 8.93 -9.06
N VAL A 169 18.44 9.80 -9.47
CA VAL A 169 18.76 10.96 -10.33
C VAL A 169 19.74 11.89 -9.62
N PHE A 170 19.58 12.12 -8.33
CA PHE A 170 20.48 12.93 -7.53
C PHE A 170 21.90 12.32 -7.46
N ILE A 171 22.02 11.02 -7.14
CA ILE A 171 23.31 10.31 -7.12
C ILE A 171 23.99 10.36 -8.50
N LEU A 172 23.25 10.13 -9.58
CA LEU A 172 23.80 10.20 -10.94
C LEU A 172 24.34 11.60 -11.26
N LYS A 173 23.65 12.66 -10.83
CA LYS A 173 24.14 14.04 -10.99
C LYS A 173 25.46 14.27 -10.27
N ILE A 174 25.62 13.77 -9.06
CA ILE A 174 26.87 13.84 -8.29
C ILE A 174 27.98 13.05 -9.01
N LEU A 175 27.69 11.81 -9.42
CA LEU A 175 28.67 11.00 -10.13
C LEU A 175 29.17 11.66 -11.41
N PHE A 176 28.25 12.21 -12.25
CA PHE A 176 28.66 12.91 -13.46
C PHE A 176 29.42 14.20 -13.18
N PHE A 177 29.10 14.89 -12.10
CA PHE A 177 29.87 16.07 -11.65
C PHE A 177 31.31 15.67 -11.25
N ILE A 178 31.48 14.59 -10.48
CA ILE A 178 32.82 14.08 -10.09
C ILE A 178 33.65 13.72 -11.33
N PHE A 179 33.02 13.12 -12.36
CA PHE A 179 33.70 12.80 -13.62
C PHE A 179 33.79 13.98 -14.60
N SER A 180 33.59 15.22 -14.12
CA SER A 180 33.67 16.47 -14.90
C SER A 180 32.80 16.46 -16.16
N ARG A 181 31.63 15.79 -16.11
CA ARG A 181 30.68 15.72 -17.21
C ARG A 181 29.38 16.43 -16.86
N SER A 182 28.95 17.36 -17.72
CA SER A 182 27.66 18.01 -17.57
C SER A 182 26.55 17.19 -18.22
N VAL A 183 25.66 16.64 -17.42
CA VAL A 183 24.48 15.87 -17.87
C VAL A 183 23.23 16.54 -17.37
N SER A 184 22.23 16.75 -18.24
CA SER A 184 20.96 17.34 -17.80
C SER A 184 20.17 16.40 -16.91
N VAL A 185 19.38 16.97 -15.97
CA VAL A 185 18.47 16.21 -15.09
C VAL A 185 17.50 15.37 -15.92
N SER A 186 17.00 15.90 -17.04
CA SER A 186 16.08 15.18 -17.93
C SER A 186 16.68 13.92 -18.54
N ILE A 187 17.97 13.92 -18.86
CA ILE A 187 18.67 12.72 -19.36
C ILE A 187 18.79 11.69 -18.25
N CYS A 188 19.23 12.10 -17.05
CA CYS A 188 19.32 11.21 -15.88
C CYS A 188 17.94 10.62 -15.56
N SER A 189 16.90 11.44 -15.54
CA SER A 189 15.53 10.99 -15.24
C SER A 189 15.02 9.98 -16.27
N ARG A 190 15.12 10.24 -17.57
CA ARG A 190 14.68 9.30 -18.62
C ARG A 190 15.40 7.96 -18.54
N ALA A 191 16.72 8.00 -18.35
CA ALA A 191 17.52 6.79 -18.26
C ALA A 191 17.18 5.98 -16.97
N SER A 192 17.02 6.66 -15.83
CA SER A 192 16.65 6.03 -14.56
C SER A 192 15.29 5.37 -14.65
N MET A 193 14.29 6.04 -15.22
CA MET A 193 12.94 5.47 -15.38
C MET A 193 12.93 4.22 -16.23
N LEU A 194 13.60 4.25 -17.39
CA LEU A 194 13.71 3.07 -18.24
C LEU A 194 14.39 1.90 -17.50
N MET A 195 15.45 2.20 -16.74
CA MET A 195 16.17 1.18 -15.99
C MET A 195 15.32 0.59 -14.88
N TRP A 196 14.56 1.43 -14.15
CA TRP A 196 13.62 0.94 -13.15
C TRP A 196 12.55 0.05 -13.74
N ILE A 197 11.93 0.43 -14.86
CA ILE A 197 10.94 -0.42 -15.54
C ILE A 197 11.53 -1.79 -15.87
N VAL A 198 12.72 -1.82 -16.46
CA VAL A 198 13.39 -3.08 -16.83
C VAL A 198 13.71 -3.92 -15.60
N LEU A 199 14.33 -3.32 -14.57
CA LEU A 199 14.75 -4.05 -13.38
C LEU A 199 13.57 -4.56 -12.55
N PHE A 200 12.50 -3.76 -12.40
CA PHE A 200 11.30 -4.22 -11.72
C PHE A 200 10.59 -5.34 -12.46
N THR A 201 10.49 -5.23 -13.78
CA THR A 201 9.88 -6.30 -14.59
C THR A 201 10.72 -7.57 -14.50
N ALA A 202 12.05 -7.45 -14.58
CA ALA A 202 12.95 -8.60 -14.42
C ALA A 202 12.86 -9.21 -13.02
N ASN A 203 12.80 -8.38 -11.96
CA ASN A 203 12.66 -8.88 -10.58
C ASN A 203 11.29 -9.56 -10.37
N ALA A 204 10.21 -9.00 -10.91
CA ALA A 204 8.89 -9.63 -10.86
C ALA A 204 8.88 -11.00 -11.54
N PHE A 205 9.60 -11.12 -12.68
CA PHE A 205 9.79 -12.40 -13.36
C PHE A 205 10.61 -13.38 -12.51
N LEU A 206 11.71 -12.96 -11.90
CA LEU A 206 12.53 -13.79 -11.01
C LEU A 206 11.74 -14.25 -9.78
N LEU A 207 10.89 -13.39 -9.22
CA LEU A 207 10.00 -13.74 -8.10
C LEU A 207 9.05 -14.88 -8.45
N SER A 208 8.59 -14.98 -9.71
CA SER A 208 7.75 -16.10 -10.14
C SER A 208 8.47 -17.46 -10.08
N PHE A 209 9.79 -17.46 -10.03
CA PHE A 209 10.63 -18.66 -9.81
C PHE A 209 11.14 -18.79 -8.36
N GLY A 210 10.59 -18.00 -7.44
CA GLY A 210 11.00 -18.02 -6.03
C GLY A 210 12.32 -17.29 -5.73
N ILE A 211 12.87 -16.55 -6.70
CA ILE A 211 14.13 -15.80 -6.55
C ILE A 211 13.78 -14.35 -6.22
N SER A 212 14.08 -13.90 -5.00
CA SER A 212 13.91 -12.50 -4.60
C SER A 212 15.24 -11.77 -4.59
N LEU A 213 15.33 -10.63 -5.27
CA LEU A 213 16.49 -9.75 -5.17
C LEU A 213 16.28 -8.72 -4.07
N ASN A 214 17.31 -8.50 -3.26
CA ASN A 214 17.26 -7.45 -2.24
C ASN A 214 17.13 -6.08 -2.91
N MET A 215 16.27 -5.22 -2.35
CA MET A 215 15.97 -3.89 -2.88
C MET A 215 17.22 -3.00 -2.97
N THR A 216 18.17 -3.14 -2.04
CA THR A 216 19.45 -2.43 -2.07
C THR A 216 20.29 -2.84 -3.27
N VAL A 217 20.33 -4.15 -3.57
CA VAL A 217 21.08 -4.68 -4.75
C VAL A 217 20.44 -4.16 -6.04
N LEU A 218 19.09 -4.15 -6.11
CA LEU A 218 18.37 -3.59 -7.25
C LEU A 218 18.66 -2.10 -7.44
N PHE A 219 18.67 -1.34 -6.35
CA PHE A 219 18.95 0.10 -6.40
C PHE A 219 20.38 0.39 -6.87
N LEU A 220 21.38 -0.28 -6.30
CA LEU A 220 22.79 -0.12 -6.71
C LEU A 220 22.99 -0.55 -8.16
N GLY A 221 22.41 -1.69 -8.54
CA GLY A 221 22.41 -2.16 -9.92
C GLY A 221 21.78 -1.15 -10.89
N ALA A 222 20.66 -0.53 -10.49
CA ALA A 222 20.01 0.53 -11.27
C ALA A 222 20.91 1.75 -11.45
N VAL A 223 21.59 2.21 -10.40
CA VAL A 223 22.54 3.35 -10.47
C VAL A 223 23.68 3.05 -11.44
N ILE A 224 24.35 1.91 -11.27
CA ILE A 224 25.50 1.52 -12.10
C ILE A 224 25.09 1.36 -13.57
N ALA A 225 24.03 0.58 -13.81
CA ALA A 225 23.54 0.35 -15.18
C ALA A 225 23.11 1.64 -15.87
N THR A 226 22.42 2.53 -15.15
CA THR A 226 22.01 3.84 -15.69
C THR A 226 23.21 4.72 -16.01
N PHE A 227 24.22 4.76 -15.15
CA PHE A 227 25.44 5.50 -15.39
C PHE A 227 26.15 5.03 -16.66
N LEU A 228 26.26 3.71 -16.85
CA LEU A 228 26.88 3.13 -18.05
C LEU A 228 26.07 3.44 -19.32
N VAL A 229 24.74 3.34 -19.25
CA VAL A 229 23.85 3.64 -20.39
C VAL A 229 23.94 5.11 -20.79
N ILE A 230 23.91 6.04 -19.84
CA ILE A 230 24.07 7.47 -20.13
C ILE A 230 25.45 7.75 -20.73
N SER A 231 26.50 7.18 -20.12
CA SER A 231 27.88 7.35 -20.62
C SER A 231 28.04 6.86 -22.06
N LYS A 232 27.34 5.79 -22.44
CA LYS A 232 27.30 5.28 -23.81
C LYS A 232 26.46 6.18 -24.73
N ALA A 233 25.30 6.66 -24.28
CA ALA A 233 24.43 7.54 -25.03
C ALA A 233 25.10 8.86 -25.39
N MET A 234 25.93 9.41 -24.50
CA MET A 234 26.70 10.64 -24.72
C MET A 234 27.86 10.50 -25.71
N LYS A 235 28.34 9.28 -25.96
CA LYS A 235 29.39 9.01 -26.95
C LYS A 235 28.85 8.90 -28.38
N MET A 236 27.52 8.84 -28.56
CA MET A 236 26.94 8.77 -29.89
C MET A 236 27.00 10.14 -30.58
N PRO A 237 27.34 10.20 -31.87
CA PRO A 237 27.27 11.44 -32.62
C PRO A 237 25.82 11.96 -32.56
N LYS A 238 25.67 13.28 -32.33
CA LYS A 238 24.36 13.91 -32.35
C LYS A 238 23.78 13.69 -33.75
N SER A 239 22.68 12.95 -33.85
CA SER A 239 21.95 12.83 -35.10
C SER A 239 21.49 14.22 -35.52
N GLU A 240 21.98 14.69 -36.67
CA GLU A 240 21.59 15.97 -37.28
C GLU A 240 20.18 15.99 -37.86
N THR A 241 19.33 15.03 -37.49
CA THR A 241 17.91 15.08 -37.82
C THR A 241 17.28 16.27 -37.10
N LYS A 242 17.31 17.45 -37.74
CA LYS A 242 16.34 18.49 -37.45
C LYS A 242 14.97 17.84 -37.46
N PRO A 243 14.16 17.98 -36.39
CA PRO A 243 12.78 17.52 -36.45
C PRO A 243 12.12 18.26 -37.59
N LYS A 244 11.70 17.57 -38.66
CA LYS A 244 10.75 18.12 -39.63
C LYS A 244 9.57 18.59 -38.81
N MET A 245 9.41 19.91 -38.68
CA MET A 245 8.19 20.45 -38.08
C MET A 245 7.06 20.13 -39.07
N PHE A 246 5.98 19.61 -38.56
CA PHE A 246 4.75 19.23 -39.27
C PHE A 246 4.15 20.40 -40.06
N PHE A 247 4.71 21.60 -39.98
CA PHE A 247 4.30 22.84 -40.67
C PHE A 247 5.15 23.22 -41.89
N ASP A 248 6.23 22.48 -42.19
CA ASP A 248 7.06 22.81 -43.34
C ASP A 248 6.45 22.36 -44.68
N ASP A 249 5.43 21.48 -44.62
CA ASP A 249 4.73 21.01 -45.83
C ASP A 249 3.52 21.87 -46.22
N ILE A 250 3.13 22.88 -45.41
CA ILE A 250 1.94 23.73 -45.68
C ILE A 250 2.33 25.03 -46.48
N LYS A 251 3.61 25.26 -46.71
CA LYS A 251 4.08 26.49 -47.43
C LYS A 251 4.50 26.25 -48.87
N LYS A 252 4.02 25.21 -49.49
CA LYS A 252 4.32 24.95 -50.93
C LYS A 252 3.06 24.71 -51.75
N ASP A 253 2.04 25.54 -51.55
CA ASP A 253 0.94 25.74 -52.52
C ASP A 253 0.63 27.23 -52.59
#